data_b28896943d88c05f952a9d2ec4c7c6a5
#
_entry.id   b28896943d88c05f952a9d2ec4c7c6a5
#
_cell.length_a   1.000
_cell.length_b   1.000
_cell.length_c   1.000
_cell.angle_alpha   90.00
_cell.angle_beta   90.00
_cell.angle_gamma   90.00
#
_symmetry.space_group_name_H-M   'P 1'
#
loop_
_entity.id
_entity.type
_entity.pdbx_description
1 polymer ?
#
loop_
_entity_poly.entity_id
_entity_poly.type
_entity_poly.pdbx_seq_one_letter_code
_entity_poly.pdbx_strand_id
1 'polypeptide(L)'
;PSLPPVFREFVKSAPKDFRLSVINALMAIMGFLSTYVKAKYPYDDRWHTCSFFSIIYAPAGTGKGFVERLLDKLMGYVTLRDAVQSMRENIYLRFISKKGANDKAPDMPHTSLRVIPSKNSEAEFLTKQQDNHGAHMFTYAAEMDEWAKGEKAAGGNKSDMIRVAWDNGEY
;
A
#
# COMPACT_ATOMS: atom_id res chain seq x y z
N PRO A 1 -5.19 -26.45 -1.71
CA PRO A 1 -3.84 -25.97 -1.94
C PRO A 1 -3.19 -25.68 -0.60
N SER A 2 -2.06 -26.33 -0.30
CA SER A 2 -1.35 -26.13 0.95
C SER A 2 -0.38 -24.94 0.80
N LEU A 3 -0.30 -24.08 1.83
CA LEU A 3 0.70 -23.03 1.90
C LEU A 3 2.11 -23.62 1.75
N PRO A 4 3.05 -22.91 1.08
CA PRO A 4 4.45 -23.27 1.08
C PRO A 4 5.00 -23.53 2.49
N PRO A 5 5.95 -24.47 2.68
CA PRO A 5 6.39 -24.86 4.02
C PRO A 5 6.80 -23.70 4.92
N VAL A 6 7.57 -22.74 4.38
CA VAL A 6 8.02 -21.55 5.13
C VAL A 6 6.85 -20.72 5.66
N PHE A 7 5.84 -20.44 4.83
CA PHE A 7 4.67 -19.70 5.26
C PHE A 7 3.82 -20.49 6.24
N ARG A 8 3.76 -21.81 6.10
CA ARG A 8 3.04 -22.69 7.02
C ARG A 8 3.65 -22.64 8.42
N GLU A 9 4.95 -22.73 8.53
CA GLU A 9 5.65 -22.66 9.82
C GLU A 9 5.51 -21.25 10.45
N PHE A 10 5.59 -20.21 9.64
CA PHE A 10 5.36 -18.84 10.10
C PHE A 10 3.92 -18.66 10.66
N VAL A 11 2.91 -19.15 9.96
CA VAL A 11 1.52 -19.11 10.44
C VAL A 11 1.33 -19.95 11.70
N LYS A 12 1.96 -21.12 11.79
CA LYS A 12 1.88 -21.99 12.98
C LYS A 12 2.54 -21.35 14.21
N SER A 13 3.56 -20.52 14.06
CA SER A 13 4.21 -19.81 15.16
C SER A 13 3.30 -18.76 15.80
N ALA A 14 2.26 -18.31 15.11
CA ALA A 14 1.29 -17.39 15.66
C ALA A 14 0.27 -18.09 16.57
N PRO A 15 -0.25 -17.41 17.61
CA PRO A 15 -1.36 -17.91 18.41
C PRO A 15 -2.54 -18.31 17.52
N LYS A 16 -3.28 -19.34 17.90
CA LYS A 16 -4.35 -19.92 17.06
C LYS A 16 -5.35 -18.88 16.56
N ASP A 17 -5.75 -17.98 17.45
CA ASP A 17 -6.76 -16.95 17.14
C ASP A 17 -6.29 -15.89 16.13
N PHE A 18 -4.99 -15.74 15.95
CA PHE A 18 -4.40 -14.78 15.02
C PHE A 18 -3.95 -15.38 13.67
N ARG A 19 -4.00 -16.69 13.51
CA ARG A 19 -3.49 -17.37 12.30
C ARG A 19 -4.15 -16.89 11.02
N LEU A 20 -5.47 -16.69 11.05
CA LEU A 20 -6.18 -16.16 9.89
C LEU A 20 -5.73 -14.74 9.54
N SER A 21 -5.55 -13.90 10.54
CA SER A 21 -5.04 -12.52 10.36
C SER A 21 -3.62 -12.51 9.82
N VAL A 22 -2.77 -13.44 10.25
CA VAL A 22 -1.40 -13.62 9.71
C VAL A 22 -1.45 -14.05 8.25
N ILE A 23 -2.32 -14.97 7.88
CA ILE A 23 -2.52 -15.37 6.48
C ILE A 23 -2.93 -14.18 5.63
N ASN A 24 -3.91 -13.38 6.09
CA ASN A 24 -4.36 -12.19 5.38
C ASN A 24 -3.24 -11.17 5.20
N ALA A 25 -2.43 -10.91 6.25
CA ALA A 25 -1.29 -10.02 6.17
C ALA A 25 -0.23 -10.51 5.16
N LEU A 26 0.07 -11.81 5.18
CA LEU A 26 0.99 -12.41 4.21
C LEU A 26 0.47 -12.29 2.77
N MET A 27 -0.83 -12.55 2.54
CA MET A 27 -1.44 -12.43 1.22
C MET A 27 -1.40 -10.98 0.72
N ALA A 28 -1.68 -10.01 1.58
CA ALA A 28 -1.58 -8.58 1.24
C ALA A 28 -0.16 -8.19 0.84
N ILE A 29 0.86 -8.64 1.58
CA ILE A 29 2.25 -8.38 1.26
C ILE A 29 2.68 -9.09 -0.03
N MET A 30 2.25 -10.32 -0.23
CA MET A 30 2.53 -11.05 -1.49
C MET A 30 1.89 -10.35 -2.69
N GLY A 31 0.65 -9.87 -2.57
CA GLY A 31 -0.02 -9.05 -3.58
C GLY A 31 0.78 -7.77 -3.89
N PHE A 32 1.26 -7.09 -2.87
CA PHE A 32 2.10 -5.90 -3.02
C PHE A 32 3.45 -6.21 -3.70
N LEU A 33 4.13 -7.27 -3.30
CA LEU A 33 5.44 -7.65 -3.86
C LEU A 33 5.33 -8.21 -5.28
N SER A 34 4.16 -8.69 -5.69
CA SER A 34 3.91 -9.25 -7.03
C SER A 34 3.66 -8.21 -8.12
N THR A 35 4.15 -6.99 -7.97
CA THR A 35 3.93 -5.83 -8.84
C THR A 35 3.96 -6.13 -10.34
N TYR A 36 4.85 -7.01 -10.79
CA TYR A 36 4.99 -7.34 -12.22
C TYR A 36 4.45 -8.74 -12.56
N VAL A 37 3.80 -9.40 -11.61
CA VAL A 37 3.21 -10.72 -11.82
C VAL A 37 1.75 -10.55 -12.26
N LYS A 38 1.41 -11.17 -13.37
CA LYS A 38 0.04 -11.24 -13.86
C LYS A 38 -0.39 -12.71 -13.87
N ALA A 39 -1.64 -12.95 -13.52
CA ALA A 39 -2.27 -14.27 -13.55
C ALA A 39 -3.40 -14.30 -14.56
N LYS A 40 -3.62 -15.45 -15.17
CA LYS A 40 -4.75 -15.71 -16.06
C LYS A 40 -5.62 -16.78 -15.43
N TYR A 41 -6.91 -16.52 -15.33
CA TYR A 41 -7.86 -17.53 -14.86
C TYR A 41 -8.23 -18.50 -15.99
N PRO A 42 -8.49 -19.78 -15.69
CA PRO A 42 -8.83 -20.78 -16.72
C PRO A 42 -10.07 -20.47 -17.56
N TYR A 43 -10.96 -19.63 -17.03
CA TYR A 43 -12.24 -19.22 -17.64
C TYR A 43 -12.24 -17.80 -18.16
N ASP A 44 -11.12 -17.08 -18.06
CA ASP A 44 -10.98 -15.70 -18.48
C ASP A 44 -9.69 -15.53 -19.30
N ASP A 45 -9.84 -15.01 -20.50
CA ASP A 45 -8.68 -14.78 -21.40
C ASP A 45 -7.86 -13.54 -21.05
N ARG A 46 -8.27 -12.78 -20.03
CA ARG A 46 -7.58 -11.57 -19.61
C ARG A 46 -6.47 -11.85 -18.59
N TRP A 47 -5.46 -11.02 -18.64
CA TRP A 47 -4.42 -10.99 -17.63
C TRP A 47 -4.83 -10.09 -16.46
N HIS A 48 -4.80 -10.63 -15.26
CA HIS A 48 -5.14 -9.91 -14.03
C HIS A 48 -3.89 -9.63 -13.21
N THR A 49 -3.87 -8.47 -12.55
CA THR A 49 -2.85 -8.17 -11.52
C THR A 49 -3.14 -8.98 -10.26
N CYS A 50 -2.10 -9.28 -9.50
CA CYS A 50 -2.23 -9.99 -8.22
C CYS A 50 -2.56 -9.02 -7.06
N SER A 51 -3.44 -8.04 -7.31
CA SER A 51 -3.88 -7.11 -6.28
C SER A 51 -4.64 -7.84 -5.16
N PHE A 52 -4.48 -7.39 -3.93
CA PHE A 52 -5.13 -7.98 -2.77
C PHE A 52 -5.80 -6.92 -1.90
N PHE A 53 -7.06 -7.14 -1.59
CA PHE A 53 -7.84 -6.32 -0.68
C PHE A 53 -8.35 -7.19 0.48
N SER A 54 -8.18 -6.72 1.71
CA SER A 54 -8.61 -7.46 2.90
C SER A 54 -9.19 -6.55 3.96
N ILE A 55 -10.29 -7.00 4.57
CA ILE A 55 -10.88 -6.38 5.76
C ILE A 55 -10.82 -7.42 6.88
N ILE A 56 -10.22 -7.04 8.00
CA ILE A 56 -10.20 -7.86 9.20
C ILE A 56 -11.20 -7.26 10.18
N TYR A 57 -12.32 -7.96 10.35
CA TYR A 57 -13.33 -7.60 11.35
C TYR A 57 -13.11 -8.40 12.63
N ALA A 58 -13.02 -7.70 13.75
CA ALA A 58 -12.91 -8.33 15.07
C ALA A 58 -13.37 -7.38 16.17
N PRO A 59 -13.94 -7.88 17.27
CA PRO A 59 -14.35 -7.07 18.43
C PRO A 59 -13.20 -6.23 18.99
N ALA A 60 -13.53 -5.19 19.76
CA ALA A 60 -12.54 -4.43 20.51
C ALA A 60 -11.80 -5.34 21.50
N GLY A 61 -10.53 -5.07 21.72
CA GLY A 61 -9.71 -5.83 22.68
C GLY A 61 -9.19 -7.20 22.18
N THR A 62 -9.52 -7.63 20.97
CA THR A 62 -9.09 -8.93 20.41
C THR A 62 -7.66 -8.95 19.87
N GLY A 63 -6.88 -7.90 20.08
CA GLY A 63 -5.47 -7.87 19.68
C GLY A 63 -5.22 -7.58 18.20
N LYS A 64 -6.15 -6.92 17.48
CA LYS A 64 -5.98 -6.52 16.06
C LYS A 64 -4.65 -5.79 15.78
N GLY A 65 -4.15 -5.00 16.71
CA GLY A 65 -2.84 -4.35 16.63
C GLY A 65 -1.64 -5.31 16.46
N PHE A 66 -1.85 -6.62 16.60
CA PHE A 66 -0.83 -7.60 16.24
C PHE A 66 -0.57 -7.60 14.72
N VAL A 67 -1.61 -7.47 13.91
CA VAL A 67 -1.49 -7.43 12.44
C VAL A 67 -0.72 -6.20 12.00
N GLU A 68 -1.00 -5.04 12.60
CA GLU A 68 -0.28 -3.80 12.35
C GLU A 68 1.22 -3.96 12.62
N ARG A 69 1.58 -4.43 13.81
CA ARG A 69 2.99 -4.69 14.16
C ARG A 69 3.66 -5.71 13.24
N LEU A 70 2.91 -6.69 12.75
CA LEU A 70 3.41 -7.66 11.78
C LEU A 70 3.69 -7.00 10.43
N LEU A 71 2.75 -6.20 9.94
CA LEU A 71 2.91 -5.44 8.68
C LEU A 71 4.09 -4.48 8.77
N ASP A 72 4.24 -3.74 9.86
CA ASP A 72 5.37 -2.84 10.08
C ASP A 72 6.71 -3.58 9.99
N LYS A 73 6.80 -4.76 10.60
CA LYS A 73 8.01 -5.57 10.53
C LYS A 73 8.31 -6.10 9.13
N LEU A 74 7.30 -6.61 8.44
CA LEU A 74 7.46 -7.20 7.11
C LEU A 74 7.69 -6.14 6.03
N MET A 75 7.12 -4.94 6.21
CA MET A 75 7.27 -3.81 5.30
C MET A 75 8.45 -2.89 5.65
N GLY A 76 9.20 -3.17 6.70
CA GLY A 76 10.23 -2.28 7.24
C GLY A 76 11.26 -1.83 6.21
N TYR A 77 11.69 -2.70 5.30
CA TYR A 77 12.59 -2.33 4.21
C TYR A 77 11.96 -1.32 3.24
N VAL A 78 10.70 -1.53 2.86
CA VAL A 78 9.97 -0.64 1.94
C VAL A 78 9.73 0.71 2.62
N THR A 79 9.32 0.71 3.87
CA THR A 79 9.10 1.92 4.67
C THR A 79 10.38 2.74 4.81
N LEU A 80 11.52 2.08 5.06
CA LEU A 80 12.83 2.74 5.12
C LEU A 80 13.22 3.36 3.76
N ARG A 81 13.02 2.62 2.66
CA ARG A 81 13.25 3.14 1.32
C ARG A 81 12.38 4.37 1.04
N ASP A 82 11.11 4.31 1.38
CA ASP A 82 10.16 5.40 1.17
C ASP A 82 10.52 6.63 2.04
N ALA A 83 11.00 6.42 3.26
CA ALA A 83 11.51 7.50 4.11
C ALA A 83 12.71 8.22 3.48
N VAL A 84 13.65 7.48 2.86
CA VAL A 84 14.77 8.07 2.12
C VAL A 84 14.28 8.87 0.90
N GLN A 85 13.28 8.39 0.17
CA GLN A 85 12.69 9.10 -0.96
C GLN A 85 12.03 10.41 -0.49
N SER A 86 11.22 10.36 0.56
CA SER A 86 10.58 11.55 1.16
C SER A 86 11.62 12.57 1.67
N MET A 87 12.73 12.10 2.21
CA MET A 87 13.82 12.98 2.62
C MET A 87 14.43 13.73 1.43
N ARG A 88 14.66 13.07 0.31
CA ARG A 88 15.18 13.71 -0.93
C ARG A 88 14.21 14.77 -1.44
N GLU A 89 12.92 14.49 -1.47
CA GLU A 89 11.89 15.46 -1.85
C GLU A 89 11.88 16.67 -0.92
N ASN A 90 11.92 16.45 0.39
CA ASN A 90 11.98 17.52 1.38
C ASN A 90 13.24 18.40 1.26
N ILE A 91 14.39 17.82 0.96
CA ILE A 91 15.64 18.58 0.71
C ILE A 91 15.47 19.45 -0.54
N TYR A 92 14.91 18.91 -1.60
CA TYR A 92 14.61 19.66 -2.82
C TYR A 92 13.66 20.83 -2.55
N LEU A 93 12.54 20.58 -1.87
CA LEU A 93 11.56 21.62 -1.54
C LEU A 93 12.16 22.73 -0.68
N ARG A 94 13.01 22.39 0.30
CA ARG A 94 13.75 23.37 1.10
C ARG A 94 14.75 24.20 0.27
N PHE A 95 15.36 23.58 -0.73
CA PHE A 95 16.24 24.29 -1.64
C PHE A 95 15.43 25.30 -2.49
N ILE A 96 14.34 24.85 -3.10
CA ILE A 96 13.45 25.68 -3.92
C ILE A 96 12.87 26.85 -3.11
N SER A 97 12.47 26.62 -1.85
CA SER A 97 11.92 27.69 -1.01
C SER A 97 12.92 28.81 -0.67
N LYS A 98 14.22 28.55 -0.74
CA LYS A 98 15.30 29.52 -0.48
C LYS A 98 15.90 30.11 -1.75
N LYS A 99 15.50 29.65 -2.91
CA LYS A 99 16.03 30.06 -4.19
C LYS A 99 15.64 31.49 -4.53
N GLY A 100 16.62 32.28 -5.05
CA GLY A 100 16.36 33.59 -5.64
C GLY A 100 15.63 33.53 -6.97
N ALA A 101 15.01 34.64 -7.40
CA ALA A 101 14.20 34.67 -8.62
C ALA A 101 15.02 34.33 -9.89
N ASN A 102 16.31 34.60 -9.91
CA ASN A 102 17.19 34.39 -11.06
C ASN A 102 18.02 33.10 -10.98
N ASP A 103 17.91 32.34 -9.92
CA ASP A 103 18.67 31.11 -9.78
C ASP A 103 18.04 29.96 -10.60
N LYS A 104 18.87 29.16 -11.25
CA LYS A 104 18.37 27.97 -11.96
C LYS A 104 17.94 26.90 -10.93
N ALA A 105 16.70 26.42 -11.03
CA ALA A 105 16.24 25.31 -10.23
C ALA A 105 16.92 24.00 -10.67
N PRO A 106 17.39 23.14 -9.77
CA PRO A 106 17.75 21.78 -10.11
C PRO A 106 16.51 20.98 -10.55
N ASP A 107 16.74 19.89 -11.26
CA ASP A 107 15.65 19.00 -11.62
C ASP A 107 15.01 18.38 -10.37
N MET A 108 13.71 18.27 -10.38
CA MET A 108 12.97 17.62 -9.27
C MET A 108 13.37 16.14 -9.18
N PRO A 109 13.78 15.67 -8.00
CA PRO A 109 14.09 14.25 -7.85
C PRO A 109 12.83 13.40 -8.09
N HIS A 110 12.96 12.41 -8.92
CA HIS A 110 11.87 11.42 -9.07
C HIS A 110 11.77 10.59 -7.80
N THR A 111 10.64 10.69 -7.12
CA THR A 111 10.37 9.94 -5.88
C THR A 111 9.17 9.02 -6.09
N SER A 112 9.32 7.75 -5.71
CA SER A 112 8.24 6.78 -5.78
C SER A 112 7.98 6.19 -4.40
N LEU A 113 6.88 6.60 -3.76
CA LEU A 113 6.44 6.06 -2.47
C LEU A 113 5.52 4.87 -2.70
N ARG A 114 5.88 3.72 -2.15
CA ARG A 114 5.13 2.47 -2.29
C ARG A 114 4.14 2.23 -1.16
N VAL A 115 4.40 2.79 0.03
CA VAL A 115 3.50 2.73 1.19
C VAL A 115 2.79 4.08 1.32
N ILE A 116 1.48 4.08 1.21
CA ILE A 116 0.67 5.29 1.16
C ILE A 116 -0.26 5.33 2.38
N PRO A 117 -0.32 6.47 3.10
CA PRO A 117 -1.26 6.65 4.19
C PRO A 117 -2.71 6.45 3.73
N SER A 118 -3.56 5.90 4.59
CA SER A 118 -5.00 5.72 4.31
C SER A 118 -5.76 7.04 4.17
N LYS A 119 -5.24 8.12 4.74
CA LYS A 119 -5.88 9.46 4.81
C LYS A 119 -5.55 10.41 3.65
N ASN A 120 -4.84 9.97 2.63
CA ASN A 120 -4.51 10.81 1.48
C ASN A 120 -5.76 11.17 0.65
N SER A 121 -5.71 12.32 -0.03
CA SER A 121 -6.74 12.73 -0.99
C SER A 121 -6.68 11.90 -2.27
N GLU A 122 -7.76 11.93 -3.07
CA GLU A 122 -7.80 11.29 -4.38
C GLU A 122 -6.68 11.81 -5.30
N ALA A 123 -6.51 13.13 -5.38
CA ALA A 123 -5.47 13.75 -6.20
C ALA A 123 -4.06 13.31 -5.77
N GLU A 124 -3.80 13.23 -4.48
CA GLU A 124 -2.54 12.74 -3.94
C GLU A 124 -2.33 11.27 -4.27
N PHE A 125 -3.38 10.45 -4.15
CA PHE A 125 -3.32 9.03 -4.51
C PHE A 125 -2.96 8.85 -5.99
N LEU A 126 -3.62 9.56 -6.90
CA LEU A 126 -3.35 9.51 -8.35
C LEU A 126 -1.92 9.97 -8.67
N THR A 127 -1.47 11.06 -8.04
CA THR A 127 -0.08 11.53 -8.20
C THR A 127 0.92 10.44 -7.78
N LYS A 128 0.71 9.81 -6.61
CA LYS A 128 1.58 8.72 -6.14
C LYS A 128 1.52 7.50 -7.05
N GLN A 129 0.35 7.20 -7.63
CA GLN A 129 0.21 6.12 -8.60
C GLN A 129 1.01 6.39 -9.88
N GLN A 130 0.95 7.60 -10.39
CA GLN A 130 1.75 8.03 -11.54
C GLN A 130 3.25 7.95 -11.26
N ASP A 131 3.70 8.44 -10.09
CA ASP A 131 5.09 8.38 -9.64
C ASP A 131 5.61 6.93 -9.52
N ASN A 132 4.74 5.99 -9.25
CA ASN A 132 5.08 4.57 -9.14
C ASN A 132 5.07 3.82 -10.48
N HIS A 133 4.71 4.45 -11.58
CA HIS A 133 4.68 3.84 -12.92
C HIS A 133 3.97 2.48 -12.98
N GLY A 134 2.81 2.38 -12.35
CA GLY A 134 2.01 1.16 -12.30
C GLY A 134 2.53 0.09 -11.32
N ALA A 135 3.56 0.37 -10.53
CA ALA A 135 3.95 -0.53 -9.45
C ALA A 135 2.90 -0.55 -8.34
N HIS A 136 2.64 -1.72 -7.76
CA HIS A 136 1.66 -1.86 -6.69
C HIS A 136 2.01 -0.97 -5.50
N MET A 137 1.00 -0.30 -4.97
CA MET A 137 1.08 0.48 -3.76
C MET A 137 0.42 -0.28 -2.61
N PHE A 138 0.89 -0.04 -1.41
CA PHE A 138 0.36 -0.62 -0.19
C PHE A 138 -0.29 0.46 0.66
N THR A 139 -1.53 0.26 1.04
CA THR A 139 -2.22 1.13 2.01
C THR A 139 -2.80 0.28 3.13
N TYR A 140 -2.73 0.78 4.35
CA TYR A 140 -3.26 0.13 5.54
C TYR A 140 -3.99 1.16 6.40
N ALA A 141 -5.15 0.79 6.89
CA ALA A 141 -5.90 1.57 7.87
C ALA A 141 -6.16 0.71 9.11
N ALA A 142 -5.74 1.16 10.27
CA ALA A 142 -5.98 0.47 11.53
C ALA A 142 -7.47 0.37 11.88
N GLU A 143 -8.24 1.38 11.45
CA GLU A 143 -9.67 1.48 11.68
C GLU A 143 -10.40 1.88 10.38
N MET A 144 -11.57 1.29 10.14
CA MET A 144 -12.42 1.64 8.99
C MET A 144 -12.84 3.12 9.01
N ASP A 145 -12.99 3.69 10.19
CA ASP A 145 -13.31 5.11 10.36
C ASP A 145 -12.24 6.05 9.79
N GLU A 146 -10.98 5.65 9.85
CA GLU A 146 -9.89 6.41 9.24
C GLU A 146 -10.00 6.45 7.73
N TRP A 147 -10.36 5.32 7.14
CA TRP A 147 -10.63 5.20 5.72
C TRP A 147 -11.82 6.08 5.31
N ALA A 148 -12.95 5.93 6.01
CA ALA A 148 -14.17 6.69 5.73
C ALA A 148 -14.02 8.20 5.91
N LYS A 149 -13.23 8.65 6.89
CA LYS A 149 -12.91 10.08 7.08
C LYS A 149 -12.06 10.62 5.94
N GLY A 150 -11.08 9.87 5.47
CA GLY A 150 -10.27 10.23 4.30
C GLY A 150 -11.11 10.39 3.04
N GLU A 151 -12.10 9.53 2.83
CA GLU A 151 -13.01 9.58 1.70
C GLU A 151 -13.91 10.84 1.74
N LYS A 152 -14.51 11.14 2.89
CA LYS A 152 -15.37 12.32 3.07
C LYS A 152 -14.62 13.65 2.96
N ALA A 153 -13.41 13.72 3.51
CA ALA A 153 -12.60 14.94 3.48
C ALA A 153 -12.11 15.29 2.08
N ALA A 154 -11.94 14.30 1.21
CA ALA A 154 -11.44 14.48 -0.14
C ALA A 154 -12.53 14.85 -1.16
N GLY A 155 -13.81 14.81 -0.79
CA GLY A 155 -14.94 15.05 -1.74
C GLY A 155 -14.95 14.07 -2.92
N GLY A 156 -14.22 12.94 -2.82
CA GLY A 156 -13.89 12.08 -3.94
C GLY A 156 -14.43 10.66 -3.80
N ASN A 157 -14.33 9.94 -4.90
CA ASN A 157 -14.73 8.55 -5.07
C ASN A 157 -13.55 7.59 -4.87
N LYS A 158 -12.78 7.74 -3.80
CA LYS A 158 -11.61 6.89 -3.54
C LYS A 158 -11.96 5.40 -3.54
N SER A 159 -13.13 5.06 -2.99
CA SER A 159 -13.65 3.69 -3.05
C SER A 159 -13.92 3.23 -4.48
N ASP A 160 -14.47 4.09 -5.32
CA ASP A 160 -14.72 3.78 -6.73
C ASP A 160 -13.42 3.59 -7.51
N MET A 161 -12.42 4.45 -7.28
CA MET A 161 -11.10 4.29 -7.89
C MET A 161 -10.47 2.95 -7.56
N ILE A 162 -10.50 2.57 -6.28
CA ILE A 162 -9.93 1.29 -5.83
C ILE A 162 -10.70 0.12 -6.43
N ARG A 163 -12.04 0.24 -6.52
CA ARG A 163 -12.86 -0.77 -7.18
C ARG A 163 -12.51 -0.92 -8.65
N VAL A 164 -12.40 0.19 -9.39
CA VAL A 164 -12.03 0.18 -10.82
C VAL A 164 -10.63 -0.40 -11.01
N ALA A 165 -9.66 0.01 -10.19
CA ALA A 165 -8.31 -0.54 -10.22
C ALA A 165 -8.28 -2.05 -9.89
N TRP A 166 -9.15 -2.50 -8.99
CA TRP A 166 -9.33 -3.92 -8.68
C TRP A 166 -9.90 -4.70 -9.84
N ASP A 167 -10.99 -4.20 -10.45
CA ASP A 167 -11.73 -4.91 -11.50
C ASP A 167 -10.94 -4.97 -12.81
N ASN A 168 -10.23 -3.90 -13.16
CA ASN A 168 -9.57 -3.76 -14.46
C ASN A 168 -8.04 -3.93 -14.39
N GLY A 169 -7.47 -3.93 -13.19
CA GLY A 169 -6.01 -3.92 -13.01
C GLY A 169 -5.31 -2.66 -13.56
N GLU A 170 -6.09 -1.68 -14.00
CA GLU A 170 -5.64 -0.42 -14.59
C GLU A 170 -6.55 0.71 -14.09
N TYR A 171 -5.94 1.87 -13.86
CA TYR A 171 -6.63 3.12 -13.57
C TYR A 171 -6.07 4.23 -14.46
#